data_014f73788453ae66c52f41d99a547e30
#
_entry.id   014f73788453ae66c52f41d99a547e30
#
_cell.length_a   1.000
_cell.length_b   1.000
_cell.length_c   1.000
_cell.angle_alpha   90.00
_cell.angle_beta   90.00
_cell.angle_gamma   90.00
#
_symmetry.space_group_name_H-M   'P 1'
#
loop_
_entity.id
_entity.type
_entity.pdbx_description
1 polymer ?
#
loop_
_entity_poly.entity_id
_entity_poly.type
_entity_poly.pdbx_seq_one_letter_code
_entity_poly.pdbx_strand_id
1 'polypeptide(L)'
;MANKKNYSKKDFLKFWGDSGYIETWDGHQYNWSNEIKDLILNQLGTNKEKNVLEIGCGAGYWTKFLCEHSKNVTAIDLIPNSPIELDNFTYIENKDMQFDCKKIEDETIDFSFSFGVFCHLSHSACESYLKDVFRVLKKGGTAIFMYSDDKGLQDFYKDESFGASRIYGEYNDYSDIMPMIKKYDADCKRILDFRDLLVLITKK
;
A
#
# COMPACT_ATOMS: atom_id res chain seq x y z
N MET A 1 -28.19 2.99 -6.95
CA MET A 1 -27.19 1.89 -7.02
C MET A 1 -26.22 2.25 -8.13
N ALA A 2 -24.99 2.68 -7.78
CA ALA A 2 -23.98 2.99 -8.76
C ALA A 2 -23.55 1.69 -9.46
N ASN A 3 -23.49 1.70 -10.79
CA ASN A 3 -23.01 0.57 -11.58
C ASN A 3 -21.56 0.26 -11.15
N LYS A 4 -21.35 -0.85 -10.44
CA LYS A 4 -20.01 -1.38 -10.15
C LYS A 4 -19.34 -1.69 -11.50
N LYS A 5 -18.47 -0.82 -11.98
CA LYS A 5 -17.59 -1.13 -13.11
C LYS A 5 -16.50 -2.08 -12.61
N ASN A 6 -16.50 -3.32 -13.08
CA ASN A 6 -15.36 -4.21 -12.90
C ASN A 6 -14.23 -3.76 -13.83
N TYR A 7 -13.22 -3.12 -13.28
CA TYR A 7 -12.05 -2.70 -14.02
C TYR A 7 -11.14 -3.90 -14.30
N SER A 8 -10.72 -4.03 -15.55
CA SER A 8 -9.77 -5.05 -15.96
C SER A 8 -8.33 -4.61 -15.65
N LYS A 9 -7.38 -5.57 -15.63
CA LYS A 9 -5.94 -5.24 -15.56
C LYS A 9 -5.53 -4.22 -16.64
N LYS A 10 -6.13 -4.29 -17.83
CA LYS A 10 -5.88 -3.36 -18.92
C LYS A 10 -6.29 -1.93 -18.57
N ASP A 11 -7.39 -1.75 -17.85
CA ASP A 11 -7.84 -0.42 -17.43
C ASP A 11 -6.88 0.16 -16.39
N PHE A 12 -6.40 -0.67 -15.46
CA PHE A 12 -5.36 -0.30 -14.50
C PHE A 12 -4.06 0.12 -15.18
N LEU A 13 -3.54 -0.75 -16.04
CA LEU A 13 -2.28 -0.50 -16.74
C LEU A 13 -2.37 0.71 -17.65
N LYS A 14 -3.51 0.92 -18.31
CA LYS A 14 -3.74 2.11 -19.10
C LYS A 14 -3.70 3.38 -18.26
N PHE A 15 -4.29 3.34 -17.07
CA PHE A 15 -4.32 4.50 -16.19
C PHE A 15 -2.93 4.80 -15.60
N TRP A 16 -2.26 3.78 -15.06
CA TRP A 16 -0.97 3.96 -14.37
C TRP A 16 0.23 3.89 -15.31
N GLY A 17 0.15 3.11 -16.40
CA GLY A 17 1.25 2.90 -17.35
C GLY A 17 1.33 3.93 -18.49
N ASP A 18 0.18 4.32 -19.06
CA ASP A 18 0.16 5.23 -20.23
C ASP A 18 0.25 6.71 -19.83
N SER A 19 0.03 7.05 -18.56
CA SER A 19 -0.03 8.45 -18.11
C SER A 19 1.34 9.10 -17.89
N GLY A 20 2.44 8.36 -17.97
CA GLY A 20 3.76 8.81 -17.51
C GLY A 20 3.81 9.08 -15.99
N TYR A 21 2.73 8.79 -15.27
CA TYR A 21 2.60 9.05 -13.84
C TYR A 21 3.66 8.30 -13.03
N ILE A 22 3.95 7.05 -13.41
CA ILE A 22 4.96 6.23 -12.74
C ILE A 22 6.35 6.82 -12.91
N GLU A 23 6.66 7.36 -14.11
CA GLU A 23 7.95 7.96 -14.42
C GLU A 23 8.15 9.33 -13.76
N THR A 24 7.07 10.04 -13.46
CA THR A 24 7.11 11.39 -12.88
C THR A 24 6.91 11.42 -11.37
N TRP A 25 6.44 10.31 -10.77
CA TRP A 25 6.18 10.25 -9.34
C TRP A 25 7.47 10.03 -8.56
N ASP A 26 8.08 11.10 -8.07
CA ASP A 26 9.34 11.08 -7.34
C ASP A 26 9.18 11.19 -5.80
N GLY A 27 7.94 11.27 -5.32
CA GLY A 27 7.62 11.37 -3.89
C GLY A 27 8.08 12.67 -3.20
N HIS A 28 8.89 13.48 -3.86
CA HIS A 28 9.38 14.75 -3.30
C HIS A 28 8.32 15.86 -3.27
N GLN A 29 7.23 15.67 -3.99
CA GLN A 29 6.15 16.65 -4.08
C GLN A 29 5.35 16.83 -2.78
N TYR A 30 5.59 15.96 -1.80
CA TYR A 30 4.80 15.95 -0.57
C TYR A 30 5.66 16.36 0.63
N ASN A 31 5.32 17.48 1.25
CA ASN A 31 6.00 17.99 2.46
C ASN A 31 6.04 16.98 3.63
N TRP A 32 5.16 16.00 3.62
CA TRP A 32 5.04 14.96 4.64
C TRP A 32 5.83 13.66 4.36
N SER A 33 6.60 13.60 3.27
CA SER A 33 7.40 12.40 2.95
C SER A 33 8.45 12.08 4.04
N ASN A 34 9.01 13.09 4.69
CA ASN A 34 9.97 12.88 5.78
C ASN A 34 9.30 12.29 7.03
N GLU A 35 8.09 12.73 7.37
CA GLU A 35 7.32 12.20 8.49
C GLU A 35 6.99 10.73 8.29
N ILE A 36 6.66 10.32 7.05
CA ILE A 36 6.43 8.91 6.72
C ILE A 36 7.73 8.11 6.79
N LYS A 37 8.86 8.67 6.35
CA LYS A 37 10.17 8.02 6.51
C LYS A 37 10.49 7.78 7.97
N ASP A 38 10.27 8.75 8.83
CA ASP A 38 10.46 8.59 10.28
C ASP A 38 9.55 7.50 10.87
N LEU A 39 8.29 7.44 10.44
CA LEU A 39 7.37 6.37 10.84
C LEU A 39 7.87 4.99 10.40
N ILE A 40 8.36 4.87 9.16
CA ILE A 40 8.94 3.62 8.65
C ILE A 40 10.19 3.25 9.47
N LEU A 41 11.11 4.19 9.69
CA LEU A 41 12.33 3.95 10.47
C LEU A 41 12.03 3.50 11.90
N ASN A 42 11.00 4.06 12.52
CA ASN A 42 10.53 3.61 13.85
C ASN A 42 10.06 2.14 13.85
N GLN A 43 9.57 1.62 12.73
CA GLN A 43 9.19 0.21 12.60
C GLN A 43 10.40 -0.67 12.25
N LEU A 44 11.30 -0.20 11.41
CA LEU A 44 12.46 -0.97 10.95
C LEU A 44 13.56 -1.07 12.02
N GLY A 45 13.74 -0.04 12.83
CA GLY A 45 14.89 0.06 13.74
C GLY A 45 16.18 0.36 12.99
N THR A 46 17.33 0.22 13.68
CA THR A 46 18.64 0.65 13.15
C THR A 46 19.52 -0.48 12.62
N ASN A 47 19.16 -1.74 12.89
CA ASN A 47 20.02 -2.90 12.64
C ASN A 47 19.86 -3.55 11.25
N LYS A 48 18.93 -3.08 10.44
CA LYS A 48 18.62 -3.61 9.10
C LYS A 48 18.32 -5.12 9.05
N GLU A 49 17.72 -5.68 10.10
CA GLU A 49 17.45 -7.12 10.18
C GLU A 49 16.02 -7.52 9.73
N LYS A 50 15.19 -6.54 9.37
CA LYS A 50 13.78 -6.74 9.05
C LYS A 50 13.57 -7.20 7.61
N ASN A 51 12.67 -8.17 7.43
CA ASN A 51 12.08 -8.51 6.13
C ASN A 51 10.83 -7.67 5.93
N VAL A 52 10.74 -7.02 4.80
CA VAL A 52 9.69 -6.05 4.48
C VAL A 52 8.84 -6.54 3.31
N LEU A 53 7.54 -6.35 3.41
CA LEU A 53 6.58 -6.49 2.31
C LEU A 53 6.06 -5.11 1.90
N GLU A 54 6.27 -4.74 0.65
CA GLU A 54 5.65 -3.56 0.05
C GLU A 54 4.51 -3.97 -0.89
N ILE A 55 3.33 -3.38 -0.69
CA ILE A 55 2.19 -3.57 -1.60
C ILE A 55 2.04 -2.31 -2.45
N GLY A 56 2.23 -2.45 -3.77
CA GLY A 56 2.16 -1.35 -4.72
C GLY A 56 3.41 -0.49 -4.71
N CYS A 57 4.51 -1.02 -5.27
CA CYS A 57 5.79 -0.31 -5.31
C CYS A 57 5.86 0.80 -6.37
N GLY A 58 4.98 0.78 -7.36
CA GLY A 58 4.96 1.75 -8.45
C GLY A 58 6.34 1.93 -9.09
N ALA A 59 6.82 3.16 -9.18
CA ALA A 59 8.15 3.52 -9.71
C ALA A 59 9.33 3.23 -8.74
N GLY A 60 9.07 2.65 -7.57
CA GLY A 60 10.12 2.24 -6.63
C GLY A 60 10.63 3.33 -5.69
N TYR A 61 9.91 4.44 -5.52
CA TYR A 61 10.32 5.51 -4.61
C TYR A 61 10.48 5.00 -3.16
N TRP A 62 9.41 4.44 -2.61
CA TRP A 62 9.46 3.88 -1.25
C TRP A 62 10.30 2.61 -1.20
N THR A 63 10.30 1.80 -2.26
CA THR A 63 11.10 0.58 -2.37
C THR A 63 12.58 0.84 -2.14
N LYS A 64 13.14 1.88 -2.78
CA LYS A 64 14.55 2.27 -2.58
C LYS A 64 14.82 2.58 -1.12
N PHE A 65 13.98 3.40 -0.50
CA PHE A 65 14.11 3.76 0.90
C PHE A 65 14.00 2.54 1.83
N LEU A 66 13.05 1.63 1.57
CA LEU A 66 12.90 0.40 2.33
C LEU A 66 14.13 -0.50 2.19
N CYS A 67 14.68 -0.67 0.98
CA CYS A 67 15.89 -1.46 0.72
C CYS A 67 17.12 -0.89 1.44
N GLU A 68 17.24 0.42 1.52
CA GLU A 68 18.34 1.08 2.25
C GLU A 68 18.32 0.79 3.75
N HIS A 69 17.14 0.47 4.34
CA HIS A 69 16.95 0.40 5.79
C HIS A 69 16.50 -0.97 6.29
N SER A 70 16.42 -1.99 5.43
CA SER A 70 15.98 -3.33 5.79
C SER A 70 16.91 -4.43 5.27
N LYS A 71 16.68 -5.66 5.71
CA LYS A 71 17.43 -6.84 5.26
C LYS A 71 17.02 -7.24 3.86
N ASN A 72 15.73 -7.45 3.67
CA ASN A 72 15.14 -7.81 2.37
C ASN A 72 13.80 -7.08 2.19
N VAL A 73 13.53 -6.70 0.96
CA VAL A 73 12.24 -6.14 0.55
C VAL A 73 11.63 -7.04 -0.52
N THR A 74 10.41 -7.48 -0.30
CA THR A 74 9.58 -8.12 -1.32
C THR A 74 8.47 -7.16 -1.69
N ALA A 75 8.34 -6.80 -2.96
CA ALA A 75 7.24 -5.95 -3.41
C ALA A 75 6.28 -6.70 -4.34
N ILE A 76 5.01 -6.38 -4.23
CA ILE A 76 3.94 -6.89 -5.10
C ILE A 76 3.30 -5.71 -5.83
N ASP A 77 3.22 -5.78 -7.15
CA ASP A 77 2.53 -4.76 -7.94
C ASP A 77 1.84 -5.38 -9.16
N LEU A 78 0.90 -4.64 -9.77
CA LEU A 78 0.22 -4.99 -11.02
C LEU A 78 1.05 -4.66 -12.26
N ILE A 79 2.04 -3.77 -12.12
CA ILE A 79 2.87 -3.29 -13.22
C ILE A 79 3.77 -4.43 -13.71
N PRO A 80 3.86 -4.67 -15.03
CA PRO A 80 4.81 -5.63 -15.56
C PRO A 80 6.24 -5.11 -15.37
N ASN A 81 7.13 -5.98 -14.92
CA ASN A 81 8.53 -5.73 -14.67
C ASN A 81 8.84 -4.95 -13.37
N SER A 82 9.99 -5.25 -12.82
CA SER A 82 10.52 -4.58 -11.65
C SER A 82 10.90 -3.12 -11.95
N PRO A 83 10.52 -2.16 -11.11
CA PRO A 83 10.92 -0.76 -11.30
C PRO A 83 12.39 -0.50 -10.94
N ILE A 84 13.01 -1.39 -10.18
CA ILE A 84 14.38 -1.26 -9.69
C ILE A 84 15.09 -2.62 -9.66
N GLU A 85 16.42 -2.58 -9.64
CA GLU A 85 17.29 -3.75 -9.46
C GLU A 85 18.22 -3.47 -8.27
N LEU A 86 18.04 -4.22 -7.17
CA LEU A 86 18.86 -4.17 -5.97
C LEU A 86 19.02 -5.59 -5.41
N ASP A 87 20.16 -5.87 -4.79
CA ASP A 87 20.52 -7.22 -4.31
C ASP A 87 19.56 -7.76 -3.25
N ASN A 88 18.98 -6.88 -2.43
CA ASN A 88 18.05 -7.24 -1.36
C ASN A 88 16.58 -7.01 -1.73
N PHE A 89 16.27 -6.94 -3.05
CA PHE A 89 14.93 -6.69 -3.56
C PHE A 89 14.39 -7.87 -4.37
N THR A 90 13.15 -8.25 -4.08
CA THR A 90 12.39 -9.25 -4.85
C THR A 90 11.09 -8.65 -5.34
N TYR A 91 10.84 -8.75 -6.64
CA TYR A 91 9.61 -8.28 -7.26
C TYR A 91 8.66 -9.41 -7.59
N ILE A 92 7.39 -9.26 -7.25
CA ILE A 92 6.31 -10.18 -7.57
C ILE A 92 5.25 -9.46 -8.38
N GLU A 93 5.16 -9.76 -9.68
CA GLU A 93 4.06 -9.26 -10.50
C GLU A 93 2.74 -9.96 -10.13
N ASN A 94 1.72 -9.18 -9.80
CA ASN A 94 0.35 -9.66 -9.61
C ASN A 94 -0.37 -9.74 -10.96
N LYS A 95 -0.07 -10.80 -11.74
CA LYS A 95 -0.55 -10.95 -13.13
C LYS A 95 -2.06 -11.02 -13.24
N ASP A 96 -2.72 -11.62 -12.26
CA ASP A 96 -4.12 -12.02 -12.35
C ASP A 96 -5.05 -11.15 -11.49
N MET A 97 -4.56 -10.02 -10.98
CA MET A 97 -5.32 -9.12 -10.07
C MET A 97 -5.96 -9.86 -8.88
N GLN A 98 -5.27 -10.85 -8.34
CA GLN A 98 -5.79 -11.63 -7.21
C GLN A 98 -5.69 -10.88 -5.88
N PHE A 99 -4.92 -9.78 -5.84
CA PHE A 99 -4.74 -8.95 -4.65
C PHE A 99 -4.37 -9.75 -3.42
N ASP A 100 -3.42 -10.68 -3.58
CA ASP A 100 -2.95 -11.57 -2.52
C ASP A 100 -1.42 -11.65 -2.43
N CYS A 101 -0.92 -12.25 -1.36
CA CYS A 101 0.50 -12.48 -1.10
C CYS A 101 0.84 -13.98 -1.05
N LYS A 102 0.12 -14.83 -1.76
CA LYS A 102 0.24 -16.31 -1.69
C LYS A 102 1.65 -16.84 -1.95
N LYS A 103 2.49 -16.11 -2.67
CA LYS A 103 3.88 -16.50 -2.94
C LYS A 103 4.83 -16.25 -1.76
N ILE A 104 4.35 -15.59 -0.71
CA ILE A 104 5.13 -15.30 0.50
C ILE A 104 4.72 -16.28 1.59
N GLU A 105 5.71 -16.85 2.27
CA GLU A 105 5.51 -17.80 3.35
C GLU A 105 4.90 -17.14 4.60
N ASP A 106 4.17 -17.93 5.38
CA ASP A 106 3.53 -17.46 6.61
C ASP A 106 4.59 -17.02 7.62
N GLU A 107 4.30 -15.95 8.36
CA GLU A 107 5.10 -15.44 9.46
C GLU A 107 6.59 -15.18 9.11
N THR A 108 6.86 -14.70 7.88
CA THR A 108 8.22 -14.35 7.43
C THR A 108 8.49 -12.86 7.39
N ILE A 109 7.46 -12.03 7.41
CA ILE A 109 7.53 -10.57 7.27
C ILE A 109 7.50 -9.89 8.64
N ASP A 110 8.43 -8.98 8.87
CA ASP A 110 8.52 -8.18 10.08
C ASP A 110 7.72 -6.87 9.98
N PHE A 111 7.69 -6.28 8.78
CA PHE A 111 7.01 -5.02 8.50
C PHE A 111 6.38 -5.03 7.12
N SER A 112 5.13 -4.57 7.02
CA SER A 112 4.46 -4.35 5.71
C SER A 112 4.16 -2.87 5.50
N PHE A 113 4.33 -2.41 4.26
CA PHE A 113 4.11 -1.03 3.88
C PHE A 113 3.27 -0.94 2.60
N SER A 114 2.35 0.01 2.56
CA SER A 114 1.60 0.34 1.34
C SER A 114 1.21 1.81 1.36
N PHE A 115 1.55 2.51 0.29
CA PHE A 115 1.26 3.91 0.14
C PHE A 115 0.66 4.22 -1.23
N GLY A 116 -0.51 4.88 -1.24
CA GLY A 116 -1.20 5.22 -2.48
C GLY A 116 -1.84 4.03 -3.21
N VAL A 117 -2.14 2.91 -2.51
CA VAL A 117 -2.69 1.69 -3.12
C VAL A 117 -4.09 1.38 -2.60
N PHE A 118 -4.27 1.23 -1.30
CA PHE A 118 -5.57 0.83 -0.72
C PHE A 118 -6.68 1.84 -1.03
N CYS A 119 -6.34 3.10 -1.21
CA CYS A 119 -7.28 4.14 -1.64
C CYS A 119 -7.83 3.92 -3.07
N HIS A 120 -7.20 3.06 -3.87
CA HIS A 120 -7.60 2.75 -5.24
C HIS A 120 -8.19 1.35 -5.41
N LEU A 121 -8.26 0.55 -4.35
CA LEU A 121 -8.75 -0.81 -4.40
C LEU A 121 -10.23 -0.90 -4.04
N SER A 122 -10.90 -1.94 -4.53
CA SER A 122 -12.23 -2.31 -4.01
C SER A 122 -12.13 -2.86 -2.59
N HIS A 123 -13.22 -2.81 -1.83
CA HIS A 123 -13.28 -3.40 -0.48
C HIS A 123 -12.85 -4.87 -0.48
N SER A 124 -13.29 -5.65 -1.47
CA SER A 124 -12.90 -7.06 -1.60
C SER A 124 -11.40 -7.26 -1.86
N ALA A 125 -10.78 -6.38 -2.63
CA ALA A 125 -9.34 -6.40 -2.86
C ALA A 125 -8.56 -6.01 -1.60
N CYS A 126 -9.03 -5.00 -0.86
CA CYS A 126 -8.47 -4.62 0.44
C CYS A 126 -8.55 -5.78 1.44
N GLU A 127 -9.70 -6.45 1.56
CA GLU A 127 -9.87 -7.62 2.43
C GLU A 127 -8.93 -8.77 2.03
N SER A 128 -8.75 -9.02 0.73
CA SER A 128 -7.85 -10.05 0.24
C SER A 128 -6.40 -9.77 0.64
N TYR A 129 -5.91 -8.55 0.40
CA TYR A 129 -4.56 -8.16 0.83
C TYR A 129 -4.41 -8.20 2.35
N LEU A 130 -5.36 -7.64 3.11
CA LEU A 130 -5.28 -7.65 4.57
C LEU A 130 -5.21 -9.07 5.13
N LYS A 131 -6.03 -9.99 4.62
CA LYS A 131 -5.99 -11.41 5.00
C LYS A 131 -4.58 -11.98 4.86
N ASP A 132 -3.96 -11.75 3.71
CA ASP A 132 -2.63 -12.31 3.45
C ASP A 132 -1.53 -11.55 4.18
N VAL A 133 -1.65 -10.24 4.36
CA VAL A 133 -0.71 -9.47 5.20
C VAL A 133 -0.70 -10.02 6.62
N PHE A 134 -1.87 -10.27 7.21
CA PHE A 134 -1.94 -10.86 8.54
C PHE A 134 -1.37 -12.29 8.60
N ARG A 135 -1.48 -13.06 7.52
CA ARG A 135 -0.88 -14.38 7.42
C ARG A 135 0.65 -14.31 7.39
N VAL A 136 1.21 -13.46 6.54
CA VAL A 136 2.66 -13.38 6.32
C VAL A 136 3.41 -12.58 7.40
N LEU A 137 2.73 -11.69 8.12
CA LEU A 137 3.32 -10.98 9.26
C LEU A 137 3.63 -11.95 10.41
N LYS A 138 4.83 -11.83 10.97
CA LYS A 138 5.20 -12.46 12.24
C LYS A 138 4.33 -11.93 13.39
N LYS A 139 4.27 -12.66 14.49
CA LYS A 139 3.74 -12.11 15.76
C LYS A 139 4.57 -10.90 16.17
N GLY A 140 3.90 -9.81 16.58
CA GLY A 140 4.53 -8.53 16.84
C GLY A 140 4.97 -7.77 15.59
N GLY A 141 4.80 -8.34 14.41
CA GLY A 141 5.02 -7.65 13.14
C GLY A 141 4.04 -6.51 12.93
N THR A 142 4.46 -5.49 12.21
CA THR A 142 3.69 -4.27 12.03
C THR A 142 3.38 -3.98 10.56
N ALA A 143 2.34 -3.19 10.32
CA ALA A 143 2.03 -2.71 8.98
C ALA A 143 1.60 -1.24 9.01
N ILE A 144 2.01 -0.48 8.00
CA ILE A 144 1.55 0.90 7.75
C ILE A 144 0.87 0.93 6.39
N PHE A 145 -0.41 1.30 6.37
CA PHE A 145 -1.18 1.44 5.15
C PHE A 145 -1.81 2.83 5.04
N MET A 146 -1.74 3.38 3.82
CA MET A 146 -2.54 4.53 3.45
C MET A 146 -3.89 4.04 2.93
N TYR A 147 -4.97 4.57 3.51
CA TYR A 147 -6.34 4.43 3.01
C TYR A 147 -6.87 5.79 2.57
N SER A 148 -8.06 5.88 2.01
CA SER A 148 -8.65 7.15 1.66
C SER A 148 -9.55 7.68 2.77
N ASP A 149 -9.60 9.01 2.92
CA ASP A 149 -10.62 9.69 3.71
C ASP A 149 -11.66 10.27 2.75
N ASP A 150 -12.88 9.73 2.78
CA ASP A 150 -13.97 10.14 1.89
C ASP A 150 -14.32 11.63 2.05
N LYS A 151 -14.31 12.15 3.28
CA LYS A 151 -14.59 13.57 3.56
C LYS A 151 -13.53 14.52 3.02
N GLY A 152 -12.26 14.21 3.27
CA GLY A 152 -11.15 15.05 2.82
C GLY A 152 -10.99 15.01 1.29
N LEU A 153 -11.27 13.85 0.69
CA LEU A 153 -11.21 13.67 -0.75
C LEU A 153 -12.36 14.37 -1.49
N GLN A 154 -13.57 14.37 -0.97
CA GLN A 154 -14.69 15.08 -1.58
C GLN A 154 -14.44 16.58 -1.70
N ASP A 155 -13.76 17.19 -0.72
CA ASP A 155 -13.40 18.60 -0.76
C ASP A 155 -12.21 18.90 -1.68
N PHE A 156 -11.27 17.97 -1.82
CA PHE A 156 -10.08 18.09 -2.66
C PHE A 156 -10.38 17.83 -4.14
N TYR A 157 -11.30 16.89 -4.44
CA TYR A 157 -11.65 16.47 -5.80
C TYR A 157 -12.90 17.15 -6.38
N LYS A 158 -13.34 18.25 -5.81
CA LYS A 158 -14.28 19.17 -6.49
C LYS A 158 -13.71 19.72 -7.79
N ASP A 159 -12.38 19.65 -7.96
CA ASP A 159 -11.70 19.93 -9.21
C ASP A 159 -11.65 18.66 -10.08
N GLU A 160 -12.39 18.67 -11.19
CA GLU A 160 -12.55 17.55 -12.13
C GLU A 160 -11.23 17.08 -12.80
N SER A 161 -10.15 17.87 -12.65
CA SER A 161 -8.82 17.54 -13.20
C SER A 161 -8.15 16.31 -12.56
N PHE A 162 -8.58 15.90 -11.36
CA PHE A 162 -8.10 14.71 -10.66
C PHE A 162 -9.03 13.49 -10.78
N GLY A 163 -9.64 13.27 -11.94
CA GLY A 163 -10.57 12.17 -12.21
C GLY A 163 -10.09 10.75 -11.95
N ALA A 164 -8.83 10.59 -11.59
CA ALA A 164 -8.16 9.31 -11.38
C ALA A 164 -8.59 8.54 -10.14
N SER A 165 -8.90 9.22 -9.05
CA SER A 165 -9.31 8.57 -7.80
C SER A 165 -10.73 8.02 -7.84
N ARG A 166 -11.52 8.38 -8.86
CA ARG A 166 -12.87 7.86 -9.08
C ARG A 166 -12.91 6.56 -9.89
N ILE A 167 -11.75 5.97 -10.22
CA ILE A 167 -11.70 4.78 -11.09
C ILE A 167 -12.51 3.62 -10.52
N TYR A 168 -12.62 3.50 -9.20
CA TYR A 168 -13.27 2.37 -8.55
C TYR A 168 -14.63 2.66 -7.93
N GLY A 169 -15.00 3.91 -7.70
CA GLY A 169 -16.26 4.27 -7.07
C GLY A 169 -16.47 3.72 -5.65
N GLU A 170 -15.44 3.11 -5.09
CA GLU A 170 -15.40 2.64 -3.70
C GLU A 170 -14.26 3.38 -3.01
N TYR A 171 -14.59 4.13 -1.97
CA TYR A 171 -13.60 4.78 -1.10
C TYR A 171 -13.39 3.88 0.11
N ASN A 172 -12.13 3.66 0.47
CA ASN A 172 -11.77 2.93 1.67
C ASN A 172 -11.39 3.94 2.75
N ASP A 173 -12.37 4.42 3.47
CA ASP A 173 -12.12 5.28 4.63
C ASP A 173 -11.82 4.44 5.89
N TYR A 174 -11.52 5.12 6.99
CA TYR A 174 -11.23 4.45 8.26
C TYR A 174 -12.39 3.58 8.74
N SER A 175 -13.63 3.96 8.47
CA SER A 175 -14.82 3.20 8.87
C SER A 175 -14.98 1.90 8.09
N ASP A 176 -14.46 1.83 6.87
CA ASP A 176 -14.46 0.63 6.03
C ASP A 176 -13.29 -0.30 6.40
N ILE A 177 -12.09 0.26 6.59
CA ILE A 177 -10.88 -0.52 6.88
C ILE A 177 -10.89 -1.12 8.28
N MET A 178 -11.38 -0.41 9.28
CA MET A 178 -11.38 -0.89 10.66
C MET A 178 -12.17 -2.18 10.90
N PRO A 179 -13.38 -2.38 10.34
CA PRO A 179 -14.08 -3.66 10.43
C PRO A 179 -13.31 -4.82 9.80
N MET A 180 -12.54 -4.55 8.73
CA MET A 180 -11.70 -5.58 8.09
C MET A 180 -10.56 -5.99 9.01
N ILE A 181 -9.85 -5.01 9.62
CA ILE A 181 -8.73 -5.26 10.54
C ILE A 181 -9.19 -5.95 11.82
N LYS A 182 -10.34 -5.57 12.37
CA LYS A 182 -10.92 -6.18 13.59
C LYS A 182 -11.25 -7.68 13.48
N LYS A 183 -11.23 -8.24 12.27
CA LYS A 183 -11.36 -9.70 12.06
C LYS A 183 -10.11 -10.46 12.52
N TYR A 184 -9.01 -9.77 12.71
CA TYR A 184 -7.71 -10.33 13.09
C TYR A 184 -7.32 -9.88 14.50
N ASP A 185 -6.50 -10.69 15.17
CA ASP A 185 -5.95 -10.34 16.48
C ASP A 185 -4.82 -9.32 16.32
N ALA A 186 -5.20 -8.05 16.31
CA ALA A 186 -4.30 -6.94 16.06
C ALA A 186 -4.71 -5.67 16.80
N ASP A 187 -3.72 -4.88 17.17
CA ASP A 187 -3.91 -3.48 17.55
C ASP A 187 -3.85 -2.60 16.32
N CYS A 188 -4.69 -1.58 16.27
CA CYS A 188 -4.75 -0.66 15.15
C CYS A 188 -4.95 0.77 15.65
N LYS A 189 -4.16 1.70 15.15
CA LYS A 189 -4.28 3.12 15.45
C LYS A 189 -4.00 3.99 14.23
N ARG A 190 -4.64 5.14 14.16
CA ARG A 190 -4.22 6.23 13.25
C ARG A 190 -2.89 6.79 13.73
N ILE A 191 -1.95 7.04 12.84
CA ILE A 191 -0.59 7.49 13.19
C ILE A 191 -0.20 8.84 12.60
N LEU A 192 -0.95 9.31 11.63
CA LEU A 192 -0.72 10.62 11.03
C LEU A 192 -2.05 11.33 10.87
N ASP A 193 -2.20 12.49 11.50
CA ASP A 193 -3.42 13.32 11.45
C ASP A 193 -3.42 14.24 10.20
N PHE A 194 -2.81 13.79 9.13
CA PHE A 194 -2.94 14.43 7.84
C PHE A 194 -4.09 13.78 7.08
N ARG A 195 -5.29 14.31 7.24
CA ARG A 195 -6.52 13.74 6.68
C ARG A 195 -6.79 12.31 7.14
N ASP A 196 -6.24 11.91 8.28
CA ASP A 196 -6.41 10.56 8.85
C ASP A 196 -6.12 9.40 7.86
N LEU A 197 -5.16 9.57 6.96
CA LEU A 197 -4.95 8.65 5.85
C LEU A 197 -4.06 7.45 6.15
N LEU A 198 -3.34 7.42 7.28
CA LEU A 198 -2.45 6.33 7.63
C LEU A 198 -2.93 5.55 8.86
N VAL A 199 -2.77 4.26 8.79
CA VAL A 199 -3.02 3.35 9.90
C VAL A 199 -1.78 2.52 10.20
N LEU A 200 -1.43 2.42 11.49
CA LEU A 200 -0.45 1.46 12.01
C LEU A 200 -1.19 0.27 12.61
N ILE A 201 -0.82 -0.91 12.17
CA ILE A 201 -1.35 -2.18 12.64
C ILE A 201 -0.22 -2.94 13.31
N THR A 202 -0.52 -3.63 14.43
CA THR A 202 0.41 -4.56 15.08
C THR A 202 -0.30 -5.90 15.27
N LYS A 203 0.22 -6.97 14.64
CA LYS A 203 -0.27 -8.35 14.82
C LYS A 203 0.10 -8.84 16.22
N LYS A 204 -0.85 -9.45 16.95
CA LYS A 204 -0.63 -10.03 18.29
C LYS A 204 -0.13 -11.46 18.24
#